data_308afc54b0955ca27f0d7b1fbd524d13
#
_entry.id   308afc54b0955ca27f0d7b1fbd524d13
#
_cell.length_a   1.000
_cell.length_b   1.000
_cell.length_c   1.000
_cell.angle_alpha   90.00
_cell.angle_beta   90.00
_cell.angle_gamma   90.00
#
_symmetry.space_group_name_H-M   'P 1'
#
loop_
_entity.id
_entity.type
_entity.pdbx_description
1 polymer ?
#
loop_
_entity_poly.entity_id
_entity_poly.type
_entity_poly.pdbx_seq_one_letter_code
_entity_poly.pdbx_strand_id
1 'polypeptide(L)'
;MAKGYWKKVLDEIKQERKAPPTTFDKKQLAKVKQERVRWETKTLKPWTRASPEQKEEFRNLSNIPVKRVYTPEDVSHLNQSEEIGLPGEYPYVRGVYPTMYRGRPWTMRMFSGFGTPEDTNKRLHYLLEHGETGLSIAFDMPTLYGYDPDSQRAEGEVGRCGVSVGSLKDMEIILEGIPLEKVSTSMTINAPASVLTAMYVGVAERQGLKPKELRGTVQADILKEYIAQKEWAFPPEAHLRIIRDMMVYCTKEMPQWNYISISGYHIREAGSSAVQELAFTLADGFAYVDLGIEAGLKVEDFAPRLSFFFNCGMDFFEEVAKFRAARRIWARVLRDKYKVKDPRSLLLRTHAQNSGASLTWQQPLNNIVRTTIEALATVLGGTQSLHTNSYDEAWALPSEAAATVALRTQQIIAEETGVTDTIDPLAGSYYLEWLTDEMEERAFQYFDKIERAGGLLDAIKTGFIQREIAENSYRFQQELERGDRVVVGVNKYQVEEKKPIDTLKINEEAQRRQVARINMVRETRDNKKVEQALDELRKTFKDEKANSMYPIVKAVKAYATLGEIMDVGRKVFGEYKEPPIL
;
A
#
# COMPACT_ATOMS: atom_id res chain seq x y z
N MET A 1 20.35 -17.78 -1.20
CA MET A 1 20.08 -17.19 -2.55
C MET A 1 21.38 -16.96 -3.32
N ALA A 2 21.37 -17.04 -4.65
CA ALA A 2 22.56 -16.74 -5.45
C ALA A 2 22.90 -15.25 -5.33
N LYS A 3 24.01 -14.92 -4.68
CA LYS A 3 24.51 -13.54 -4.61
C LYS A 3 24.71 -13.00 -6.03
N GLY A 4 24.30 -11.75 -6.26
CA GLY A 4 24.48 -11.05 -7.53
C GLY A 4 23.34 -11.22 -8.55
N TYR A 5 22.20 -11.80 -8.17
CA TYR A 5 21.02 -11.90 -9.05
C TYR A 5 20.53 -10.53 -9.54
N TRP A 6 20.38 -9.57 -8.63
CA TRP A 6 19.86 -8.25 -8.94
C TRP A 6 20.78 -7.47 -9.88
N LYS A 7 22.10 -7.55 -9.64
CA LYS A 7 23.08 -6.95 -10.54
C LYS A 7 23.03 -7.55 -11.93
N LYS A 8 22.91 -8.90 -12.02
CA LYS A 8 22.78 -9.58 -13.32
C LYS A 8 21.58 -9.07 -14.09
N VAL A 9 20.39 -9.03 -13.46
CA VAL A 9 19.15 -8.52 -14.10
C VAL A 9 19.28 -7.04 -14.47
N LEU A 10 19.88 -6.21 -13.63
CA LEU A 10 20.16 -4.80 -13.94
C LEU A 10 21.06 -4.66 -15.17
N ASP A 11 22.09 -5.48 -15.29
CA ASP A 11 22.99 -5.47 -16.44
C ASP A 11 22.28 -5.97 -17.72
N GLU A 12 21.38 -6.96 -17.61
CA GLU A 12 20.52 -7.42 -18.70
C GLU A 12 19.57 -6.29 -19.16
N ILE A 13 18.87 -5.60 -18.27
CA ILE A 13 18.02 -4.45 -18.59
C ILE A 13 18.79 -3.36 -19.32
N LYS A 14 20.02 -3.05 -18.87
CA LYS A 14 20.88 -2.06 -19.55
C LYS A 14 21.35 -2.49 -20.94
N GLN A 15 21.46 -3.79 -21.19
CA GLN A 15 21.79 -4.35 -22.50
C GLN A 15 20.55 -4.33 -23.41
N GLU A 16 19.37 -4.72 -22.89
CA GLU A 16 18.09 -4.67 -23.61
C GLU A 16 17.82 -3.27 -24.14
N ARG A 17 18.05 -2.22 -23.34
CA ARG A 17 17.90 -0.81 -23.75
C ARG A 17 18.86 -0.37 -24.87
N LYS A 18 19.94 -1.08 -25.10
CA LYS A 18 20.88 -0.84 -26.22
C LYS A 18 20.63 -1.74 -27.40
N ALA A 19 19.65 -2.63 -27.33
CA ALA A 19 19.32 -3.56 -28.38
C ALA A 19 18.90 -2.86 -29.67
N PRO A 20 19.12 -3.47 -30.83
CA PRO A 20 18.61 -2.94 -32.09
C PRO A 20 17.08 -2.79 -32.06
N PRO A 21 16.52 -1.79 -32.78
CA PRO A 21 15.08 -1.60 -32.85
C PRO A 21 14.36 -2.88 -33.31
N THR A 22 13.32 -3.26 -32.57
CA THR A 22 12.50 -4.43 -32.91
C THR A 22 11.11 -4.05 -33.40
N THR A 23 10.52 -3.00 -32.79
CA THR A 23 9.17 -2.52 -33.11
C THR A 23 9.18 -1.45 -34.20
N PHE A 24 10.25 -0.66 -34.33
CA PHE A 24 10.32 0.45 -35.24
C PHE A 24 11.28 0.15 -36.41
N ASP A 25 10.87 0.53 -37.65
CA ASP A 25 11.72 0.44 -38.83
C ASP A 25 12.92 1.40 -38.73
N LYS A 26 14.13 0.91 -39.03
CA LYS A 26 15.37 1.68 -38.93
C LYS A 26 15.39 2.93 -39.80
N LYS A 27 14.76 2.88 -40.99
CA LYS A 27 14.68 4.05 -41.92
C LYS A 27 13.75 5.11 -41.35
N GLN A 28 12.62 4.69 -40.76
CA GLN A 28 11.70 5.60 -40.07
C GLN A 28 12.37 6.27 -38.87
N LEU A 29 13.10 5.52 -38.04
CA LEU A 29 13.86 6.09 -36.93
C LEU A 29 14.90 7.10 -37.39
N ALA A 30 15.65 6.81 -38.48
CA ALA A 30 16.61 7.75 -39.05
C ALA A 30 15.91 9.04 -39.54
N LYS A 31 14.72 8.93 -40.14
CA LYS A 31 13.92 10.08 -40.55
C LYS A 31 13.45 10.91 -39.35
N VAL A 32 12.91 10.27 -38.30
CA VAL A 32 12.49 10.94 -37.05
C VAL A 32 13.67 11.71 -36.45
N LYS A 33 14.85 11.09 -36.39
CA LYS A 33 16.07 11.73 -35.92
C LYS A 33 16.43 12.99 -36.71
N GLN A 34 16.40 12.91 -38.03
CA GLN A 34 16.66 14.05 -38.93
C GLN A 34 15.64 15.17 -38.70
N GLU A 35 14.36 14.83 -38.59
CA GLU A 35 13.28 15.79 -38.33
C GLU A 35 13.43 16.45 -36.95
N ARG A 36 13.77 15.70 -35.90
CA ARG A 36 14.06 16.22 -34.55
C ARG A 36 15.24 17.19 -34.59
N VAL A 37 16.36 16.81 -35.19
CA VAL A 37 17.54 17.69 -35.31
C VAL A 37 17.20 18.96 -36.09
N ARG A 38 16.44 18.84 -37.18
CA ARG A 38 15.95 20.00 -37.95
C ARG A 38 15.09 20.90 -37.06
N TRP A 39 14.15 20.33 -36.34
CA TRP A 39 13.26 21.08 -35.42
C TRP A 39 14.06 21.79 -34.33
N GLU A 40 14.98 21.09 -33.68
CA GLU A 40 15.85 21.67 -32.63
C GLU A 40 16.65 22.87 -33.16
N THR A 41 17.19 22.77 -34.38
CA THR A 41 18.05 23.82 -34.94
C THR A 41 17.28 24.96 -35.58
N LYS A 42 16.21 24.68 -36.35
CA LYS A 42 15.48 25.67 -37.13
C LYS A 42 14.25 26.25 -36.48
N THR A 43 13.65 25.52 -35.54
CA THR A 43 12.42 25.95 -34.86
C THR A 43 12.68 26.32 -33.38
N LEU A 44 13.23 25.37 -32.62
CA LEU A 44 13.40 25.52 -31.18
C LEU A 44 14.47 26.57 -30.84
N LYS A 45 15.67 26.44 -31.37
CA LYS A 45 16.79 27.32 -31.04
C LYS A 45 16.52 28.81 -31.31
N PRO A 46 15.90 29.22 -32.44
CA PRO A 46 15.46 30.60 -32.62
C PRO A 46 14.40 31.04 -31.61
N TRP A 47 13.43 30.16 -31.31
CA TRP A 47 12.37 30.46 -30.35
C TRP A 47 12.89 30.67 -28.96
N THR A 48 13.72 29.75 -28.44
CA THR A 48 14.25 29.81 -27.06
C THR A 48 15.22 30.98 -26.84
N ARG A 49 15.83 31.54 -27.93
CA ARG A 49 16.60 32.78 -27.84
C ARG A 49 15.72 34.01 -27.56
N ALA A 50 14.51 34.02 -28.09
CA ALA A 50 13.56 35.13 -27.91
C ALA A 50 12.69 34.93 -26.66
N SER A 51 12.36 33.68 -26.34
CA SER A 51 11.53 33.31 -25.19
C SER A 51 12.16 32.09 -24.49
N PRO A 52 13.03 32.31 -23.52
CA PRO A 52 13.70 31.23 -22.78
C PRO A 52 12.69 30.34 -22.05
N GLU A 53 13.04 29.08 -21.85
CA GLU A 53 12.26 28.18 -21.00
C GLU A 53 12.32 28.63 -19.54
N GLN A 54 11.33 28.22 -18.75
CA GLN A 54 11.22 28.60 -17.34
C GLN A 54 12.36 28.04 -16.48
N LYS A 55 12.96 26.90 -16.91
CA LYS A 55 14.07 26.22 -16.22
C LYS A 55 15.04 25.68 -17.28
N GLU A 56 16.30 25.56 -16.90
CA GLU A 56 17.32 24.90 -17.72
C GLU A 56 17.13 23.40 -17.80
N GLU A 57 16.66 22.79 -16.72
CA GLU A 57 16.38 21.37 -16.61
C GLU A 57 15.03 21.12 -15.92
N PHE A 58 14.27 20.18 -16.47
CA PHE A 58 13.01 19.72 -15.88
C PHE A 58 13.21 18.32 -15.27
N ARG A 59 12.71 18.12 -14.05
CA ARG A 59 12.78 16.85 -13.33
C ARG A 59 11.44 16.54 -12.67
N ASN A 60 11.09 15.25 -12.63
CA ASN A 60 9.92 14.77 -11.90
C ASN A 60 10.20 14.66 -10.38
N LEU A 61 9.24 14.17 -9.60
CA LEU A 61 9.38 14.06 -8.14
C LEU A 61 10.46 13.06 -7.70
N SER A 62 10.75 12.03 -8.49
CA SER A 62 11.87 11.11 -8.25
C SER A 62 13.22 11.61 -8.76
N ASN A 63 13.30 12.91 -9.12
CA ASN A 63 14.52 13.53 -9.64
C ASN A 63 15.02 12.91 -10.96
N ILE A 64 14.13 12.36 -11.78
CA ILE A 64 14.44 11.86 -13.11
C ILE A 64 14.42 13.05 -14.08
N PRO A 65 15.50 13.30 -14.86
CA PRO A 65 15.50 14.33 -15.89
C PRO A 65 14.45 14.03 -16.97
N VAL A 66 13.62 15.02 -17.30
CA VAL A 66 12.55 14.90 -18.29
C VAL A 66 12.91 15.71 -19.53
N LYS A 67 12.91 15.04 -20.69
CA LYS A 67 13.17 15.69 -21.97
C LYS A 67 11.98 16.56 -22.39
N ARG A 68 12.26 17.56 -23.20
CA ARG A 68 11.25 18.46 -23.78
C ARG A 68 10.24 17.73 -24.65
N VAL A 69 10.68 16.73 -25.40
CA VAL A 69 9.87 15.88 -26.26
C VAL A 69 10.45 14.48 -26.31
N TYR A 70 9.58 13.48 -26.35
CA TYR A 70 9.92 12.08 -26.55
C TYR A 70 9.45 11.62 -27.92
N THR A 71 10.23 10.77 -28.55
CA THR A 71 10.02 10.28 -29.92
C THR A 71 10.21 8.76 -29.95
N PRO A 72 9.92 8.08 -31.07
CA PRO A 72 10.27 6.67 -31.22
C PRO A 72 11.74 6.32 -30.97
N GLU A 73 12.67 7.30 -31.06
CA GLU A 73 14.09 7.07 -30.75
C GLU A 73 14.31 6.70 -29.28
N ASP A 74 13.51 7.27 -28.38
CA ASP A 74 13.65 7.11 -26.92
C ASP A 74 13.21 5.73 -26.44
N VAL A 75 12.39 5.03 -27.23
CA VAL A 75 11.79 3.72 -26.93
C VAL A 75 12.04 2.71 -28.06
N SER A 76 13.05 2.95 -28.89
CA SER A 76 13.32 2.12 -30.07
C SER A 76 13.69 0.67 -29.76
N HIS A 77 14.19 0.42 -28.57
CA HIS A 77 14.55 -0.91 -28.06
C HIS A 77 13.33 -1.75 -27.66
N LEU A 78 12.17 -1.12 -27.37
CA LEU A 78 11.01 -1.83 -26.85
C LEU A 78 10.48 -2.90 -27.80
N ASN A 79 10.29 -4.09 -27.24
CA ASN A 79 9.58 -5.19 -27.88
C ASN A 79 8.12 -5.19 -27.43
N GLN A 80 7.21 -4.90 -28.36
CA GLN A 80 5.78 -4.83 -28.09
C GLN A 80 5.25 -6.09 -27.38
N SER A 81 5.70 -7.27 -27.79
CA SER A 81 5.18 -8.54 -27.28
C SER A 81 5.76 -8.93 -25.92
N GLU A 82 7.02 -8.60 -25.65
CA GLU A 82 7.74 -9.05 -24.47
C GLU A 82 7.71 -8.05 -23.31
N GLU A 83 7.66 -6.74 -23.62
CA GLU A 83 7.80 -5.68 -22.63
C GLU A 83 6.52 -4.92 -22.34
N ILE A 84 5.62 -4.79 -23.33
CA ILE A 84 4.31 -4.13 -23.18
C ILE A 84 3.19 -5.18 -23.04
N GLY A 85 3.12 -6.13 -23.96
CA GLY A 85 2.18 -7.24 -23.95
C GLY A 85 0.72 -6.84 -24.18
N LEU A 86 -0.19 -7.75 -23.82
CA LEU A 86 -1.64 -7.56 -23.85
C LEU A 86 -2.22 -7.61 -22.43
N PRO A 87 -3.40 -6.99 -22.19
CA PRO A 87 -4.02 -7.02 -20.87
C PRO A 87 -4.29 -8.46 -20.38
N GLY A 88 -3.95 -8.75 -19.13
CA GLY A 88 -4.14 -10.06 -18.52
C GLY A 88 -3.10 -11.11 -18.89
N GLU A 89 -2.08 -10.74 -19.68
CA GLU A 89 -0.97 -11.61 -20.07
C GLU A 89 0.38 -11.02 -19.64
N TYR A 90 1.38 -11.90 -19.51
CA TYR A 90 2.75 -11.48 -19.21
C TYR A 90 3.22 -10.44 -20.25
N PRO A 91 3.88 -9.36 -19.84
CA PRO A 91 4.38 -8.99 -18.50
C PRO A 91 3.39 -8.19 -17.63
N TYR A 92 2.11 -8.17 -17.94
CA TYR A 92 1.01 -7.52 -17.23
C TYR A 92 1.10 -5.98 -17.14
N VAL A 93 1.93 -5.36 -17.94
CA VAL A 93 2.11 -3.89 -17.94
C VAL A 93 0.78 -3.18 -18.17
N ARG A 94 -0.06 -3.71 -19.06
CA ARG A 94 -1.35 -3.14 -19.43
C ARG A 94 -2.51 -3.52 -18.51
N GLY A 95 -2.24 -4.27 -17.44
CA GLY A 95 -3.22 -4.66 -16.44
C GLY A 95 -3.25 -6.16 -16.17
N VAL A 96 -3.77 -6.52 -14.99
CA VAL A 96 -3.78 -7.91 -14.48
C VAL A 96 -4.93 -8.75 -15.01
N TYR A 97 -5.96 -8.14 -15.61
CA TYR A 97 -7.12 -8.85 -16.16
C TYR A 97 -7.32 -8.54 -17.64
N PRO A 98 -7.83 -9.51 -18.45
CA PRO A 98 -8.04 -9.28 -19.90
C PRO A 98 -9.05 -8.17 -20.23
N THR A 99 -10.01 -7.91 -19.36
CA THR A 99 -11.05 -6.90 -19.55
C THR A 99 -10.87 -5.66 -18.69
N MET A 100 -10.04 -5.72 -17.65
CA MET A 100 -9.86 -4.65 -16.67
C MET A 100 -11.20 -3.98 -16.30
N TYR A 101 -11.29 -2.66 -16.34
CA TYR A 101 -12.49 -1.91 -15.94
C TYR A 101 -13.69 -2.08 -16.89
N ARG A 102 -13.49 -2.51 -18.13
CA ARG A 102 -14.59 -2.85 -19.04
C ARG A 102 -15.40 -4.04 -18.55
N GLY A 103 -14.78 -4.95 -17.79
CA GLY A 103 -15.45 -6.09 -17.18
C GLY A 103 -16.00 -5.77 -15.80
N ARG A 104 -15.20 -5.07 -15.00
CA ARG A 104 -15.57 -4.63 -13.65
C ARG A 104 -14.70 -3.44 -13.24
N PRO A 105 -15.28 -2.32 -12.83
CA PRO A 105 -14.56 -1.21 -12.22
C PRO A 105 -13.77 -1.66 -10.99
N TRP A 106 -12.82 -0.84 -10.57
CA TRP A 106 -12.11 -1.05 -9.31
C TRP A 106 -13.09 -1.06 -8.13
N THR A 107 -12.72 -1.74 -7.06
CA THR A 107 -13.50 -1.70 -5.82
C THR A 107 -13.34 -0.32 -5.18
N MET A 108 -14.43 0.43 -5.04
CA MET A 108 -14.46 1.65 -4.25
C MET A 108 -14.41 1.25 -2.78
N ARG A 109 -13.33 1.62 -2.10
CA ARG A 109 -13.00 1.11 -0.77
C ARG A 109 -12.47 2.25 0.09
N MET A 110 -13.41 2.92 0.78
CA MET A 110 -13.07 4.02 1.66
C MET A 110 -12.45 3.50 2.97
N PHE A 111 -11.32 4.09 3.37
CA PHE A 111 -10.70 3.83 4.66
C PHE A 111 -11.53 4.47 5.76
N SER A 112 -12.10 3.68 6.67
CA SER A 112 -13.12 4.14 7.61
C SER A 112 -12.99 3.46 8.95
N GLY A 113 -13.12 4.22 10.01
CA GLY A 113 -13.13 3.77 11.39
C GLY A 113 -12.85 4.93 12.32
N PHE A 114 -13.65 5.07 13.38
CA PHE A 114 -13.45 6.08 14.43
C PHE A 114 -14.30 5.74 15.66
N GLY A 115 -13.92 6.28 16.79
CA GLY A 115 -14.72 6.24 17.98
C GLY A 115 -14.95 4.82 18.52
N THR A 116 -16.19 4.51 18.78
CA THR A 116 -16.60 3.18 19.26
C THR A 116 -16.88 2.21 18.11
N PRO A 117 -16.93 0.89 18.39
CA PRO A 117 -17.40 -0.11 17.43
C PRO A 117 -18.76 0.23 16.80
N GLU A 118 -19.71 0.78 17.59
CA GLU A 118 -21.04 1.19 17.10
C GLU A 118 -20.97 2.38 16.15
N ASP A 119 -20.10 3.36 16.43
CA ASP A 119 -19.92 4.52 15.55
C ASP A 119 -19.37 4.08 14.19
N THR A 120 -18.39 3.17 14.23
CA THR A 120 -17.79 2.58 13.02
C THR A 120 -18.81 1.72 12.26
N ASN A 121 -19.58 0.85 12.93
CA ASN A 121 -20.63 0.05 12.29
C ASN A 121 -21.62 0.93 11.52
N LYS A 122 -22.13 2.00 12.15
CA LYS A 122 -23.02 2.96 11.48
C LYS A 122 -22.37 3.57 10.23
N ARG A 123 -21.08 3.97 10.31
CA ARG A 123 -20.36 4.53 9.16
C ARG A 123 -20.20 3.50 8.05
N LEU A 124 -19.91 2.24 8.36
CA LEU A 124 -19.78 1.18 7.36
C LEU A 124 -21.11 0.92 6.63
N HIS A 125 -22.23 0.87 7.36
CA HIS A 125 -23.56 0.78 6.76
C HIS A 125 -23.87 2.00 5.86
N TYR A 126 -23.59 3.21 6.34
CA TYR A 126 -23.77 4.43 5.56
C TYR A 126 -23.02 4.38 4.22
N LEU A 127 -21.76 3.98 4.23
CA LEU A 127 -20.95 3.92 3.02
C LEU A 127 -21.46 2.86 2.03
N LEU A 128 -21.86 1.68 2.52
CA LEU A 128 -22.48 0.64 1.68
C LEU A 128 -23.78 1.13 1.02
N GLU A 129 -24.63 1.82 1.77
CA GLU A 129 -25.88 2.43 1.25
C GLU A 129 -25.60 3.51 0.18
N HIS A 130 -24.44 4.16 0.22
CA HIS A 130 -24.05 5.19 -0.74
C HIS A 130 -23.22 4.67 -1.92
N GLY A 131 -23.08 3.34 -2.05
CA GLY A 131 -22.49 2.70 -3.22
C GLY A 131 -21.02 2.28 -3.07
N GLU A 132 -20.48 2.26 -1.85
CA GLU A 132 -19.20 1.60 -1.59
C GLU A 132 -19.31 0.09 -1.86
N THR A 133 -18.27 -0.50 -2.46
CA THR A 133 -18.32 -1.89 -2.93
C THR A 133 -17.42 -2.86 -2.14
N GLY A 134 -16.71 -2.36 -1.14
CA GLY A 134 -15.91 -3.15 -0.22
C GLY A 134 -15.45 -2.30 0.95
N LEU A 135 -15.37 -2.86 2.14
CA LEU A 135 -15.07 -2.15 3.38
C LEU A 135 -13.57 -2.11 3.67
N SER A 136 -13.11 -1.04 4.33
CA SER A 136 -11.76 -0.94 4.91
C SER A 136 -11.86 -0.34 6.31
N ILE A 137 -11.31 -1.08 7.31
CA ILE A 137 -11.41 -0.71 8.73
C ILE A 137 -10.09 -0.10 9.19
N ALA A 138 -10.18 1.14 9.70
CA ALA A 138 -9.11 1.85 10.39
C ALA A 138 -9.18 1.57 11.89
N PHE A 139 -8.05 1.26 12.50
CA PHE A 139 -7.94 1.00 13.93
C PHE A 139 -7.21 2.15 14.64
N ASP A 140 -7.54 2.36 15.91
CA ASP A 140 -6.89 3.37 16.74
C ASP A 140 -5.47 2.96 17.17
N MET A 141 -4.68 3.91 17.64
CA MET A 141 -3.28 3.67 18.04
C MET A 141 -3.14 2.57 19.10
N PRO A 142 -3.96 2.50 20.18
CA PRO A 142 -3.87 1.40 21.13
C PRO A 142 -4.06 0.03 20.47
N THR A 143 -5.04 -0.10 19.56
CA THR A 143 -5.29 -1.34 18.82
C THR A 143 -4.10 -1.68 17.91
N LEU A 144 -3.53 -0.69 17.18
CA LEU A 144 -2.40 -0.88 16.28
C LEU A 144 -1.13 -1.39 17.00
N TYR A 145 -0.90 -0.92 18.23
CA TYR A 145 0.19 -1.41 19.09
C TYR A 145 -0.15 -2.64 19.92
N GLY A 146 -1.40 -3.10 19.89
CA GLY A 146 -1.85 -4.27 20.65
C GLY A 146 -1.97 -4.01 22.16
N TYR A 147 -2.55 -2.86 22.53
CA TYR A 147 -2.93 -2.51 23.89
C TYR A 147 -4.44 -2.48 24.05
N ASP A 148 -4.91 -2.88 25.23
CA ASP A 148 -6.30 -2.74 25.59
C ASP A 148 -6.66 -1.27 25.89
N PRO A 149 -7.93 -0.85 25.71
CA PRO A 149 -8.35 0.54 25.87
C PRO A 149 -8.21 1.09 27.30
N ASP A 150 -8.05 0.23 28.29
CA ASP A 150 -7.80 0.58 29.70
C ASP A 150 -6.31 0.60 30.08
N SER A 151 -5.42 0.32 29.11
CA SER A 151 -3.98 0.46 29.31
C SER A 151 -3.60 1.93 29.55
N GLN A 152 -2.66 2.17 30.45
CA GLN A 152 -2.08 3.51 30.65
C GLN A 152 -1.52 4.12 29.36
N ARG A 153 -1.01 3.28 28.43
CA ARG A 153 -0.50 3.70 27.11
C ARG A 153 -1.61 4.07 26.13
N ALA A 154 -2.87 3.76 26.42
CA ALA A 154 -4.03 4.06 25.59
C ALA A 154 -4.73 5.38 25.98
N GLU A 155 -4.34 6.00 27.08
CA GLU A 155 -4.99 7.20 27.59
C GLU A 155 -4.95 8.35 26.59
N GLY A 156 -6.12 8.86 26.24
CA GLY A 156 -6.28 9.97 25.30
C GLY A 156 -6.23 9.57 23.82
N GLU A 157 -5.94 8.30 23.45
CA GLU A 157 -5.80 7.85 22.07
C GLU A 157 -6.95 6.94 21.61
N VAL A 158 -7.78 6.46 22.53
CA VAL A 158 -8.87 5.51 22.23
C VAL A 158 -9.89 6.12 21.27
N GLY A 159 -10.08 5.49 20.12
CA GLY A 159 -11.06 5.87 19.10
C GLY A 159 -10.73 7.12 18.27
N ARG A 160 -9.53 7.70 18.38
CA ARG A 160 -9.20 8.98 17.71
C ARG A 160 -8.86 8.86 16.24
N CYS A 161 -7.91 8.03 15.86
CA CYS A 161 -7.48 7.87 14.46
C CYS A 161 -8.02 6.59 13.80
N GLY A 162 -8.91 5.90 14.49
CA GLY A 162 -9.53 4.66 14.05
C GLY A 162 -10.47 4.13 15.11
N VAL A 163 -11.05 2.95 14.90
CA VAL A 163 -11.91 2.27 15.88
C VAL A 163 -11.08 1.53 16.90
N SER A 164 -11.50 1.60 18.16
CA SER A 164 -10.90 0.84 19.25
C SER A 164 -11.42 -0.60 19.29
N VAL A 165 -10.50 -1.58 19.29
CA VAL A 165 -10.81 -3.00 19.35
C VAL A 165 -9.97 -3.69 20.42
N GLY A 166 -10.57 -3.98 21.58
CA GLY A 166 -9.91 -4.69 22.68
C GLY A 166 -10.24 -6.19 22.72
N SER A 167 -11.31 -6.65 22.09
CA SER A 167 -11.75 -8.04 22.15
C SER A 167 -12.60 -8.47 20.94
N LEU A 168 -12.90 -9.78 20.86
CA LEU A 168 -13.85 -10.32 19.88
C LEU A 168 -15.20 -9.61 19.94
N LYS A 169 -15.63 -9.13 21.12
CA LYS A 169 -16.91 -8.42 21.29
C LYS A 169 -16.98 -7.14 20.48
N ASP A 170 -15.89 -6.40 20.37
CA ASP A 170 -15.83 -5.18 19.56
C ASP A 170 -15.95 -5.48 18.07
N MET A 171 -15.26 -6.52 17.60
CA MET A 171 -15.34 -6.95 16.21
C MET A 171 -16.74 -7.46 15.84
N GLU A 172 -17.43 -8.14 16.77
CA GLU A 172 -18.84 -8.54 16.59
C GLU A 172 -19.74 -7.32 16.32
N ILE A 173 -19.55 -6.24 17.09
CA ILE A 173 -20.34 -5.01 16.94
C ILE A 173 -20.00 -4.29 15.64
N ILE A 174 -18.71 -4.16 15.30
CA ILE A 174 -18.28 -3.52 14.04
C ILE A 174 -18.92 -4.18 12.82
N LEU A 175 -19.01 -5.51 12.82
CA LEU A 175 -19.49 -6.30 11.68
C LEU A 175 -20.96 -6.76 11.81
N GLU A 176 -21.68 -6.23 12.80
CA GLU A 176 -23.11 -6.53 12.98
C GLU A 176 -23.92 -6.09 11.76
N GLY A 177 -24.72 -7.01 11.21
CA GLY A 177 -25.57 -6.76 10.04
C GLY A 177 -24.82 -6.69 8.70
N ILE A 178 -23.51 -6.86 8.68
CA ILE A 178 -22.71 -6.86 7.44
C ILE A 178 -22.57 -8.31 6.93
N PRO A 179 -23.04 -8.60 5.70
CA PRO A 179 -22.97 -9.96 5.13
C PRO A 179 -21.55 -10.25 4.62
N LEU A 180 -20.74 -10.95 5.43
CA LEU A 180 -19.31 -11.21 5.13
C LEU A 180 -19.11 -12.12 3.90
N GLU A 181 -20.12 -12.87 3.49
CA GLU A 181 -20.10 -13.68 2.27
C GLU A 181 -20.22 -12.83 0.98
N LYS A 182 -20.75 -11.58 1.08
CA LYS A 182 -20.99 -10.68 -0.07
C LYS A 182 -20.02 -9.51 -0.10
N VAL A 183 -19.68 -8.96 1.06
CA VAL A 183 -18.85 -7.76 1.20
C VAL A 183 -17.44 -8.14 1.59
N SER A 184 -16.45 -7.80 0.76
CA SER A 184 -15.05 -8.01 1.11
C SER A 184 -14.59 -6.94 2.11
N THR A 185 -13.96 -7.36 3.20
CA THR A 185 -13.42 -6.48 4.24
C THR A 185 -11.91 -6.42 4.15
N SER A 186 -11.34 -5.22 4.30
CA SER A 186 -9.90 -4.99 4.49
C SER A 186 -9.65 -4.49 5.91
N MET A 187 -8.61 -4.98 6.55
CA MET A 187 -8.18 -4.55 7.88
C MET A 187 -6.75 -4.01 7.80
N THR A 188 -6.58 -2.71 8.07
CA THR A 188 -5.26 -2.06 8.08
C THR A 188 -4.63 -2.20 9.45
N ILE A 189 -4.09 -3.37 9.72
CA ILE A 189 -3.49 -3.76 10.99
C ILE A 189 -2.24 -4.60 10.74
N ASN A 190 -1.16 -4.39 11.51
CA ASN A 190 0.15 -5.00 11.27
C ASN A 190 0.66 -5.79 12.47
N ALA A 191 1.14 -5.15 13.52
CA ALA A 191 1.70 -5.85 14.67
C ALA A 191 0.74 -6.90 15.28
N PRO A 192 -0.54 -6.61 15.58
CA PRO A 192 -1.50 -7.60 16.06
C PRO A 192 -2.38 -8.20 14.96
N ALA A 193 -1.94 -8.20 13.69
CA ALA A 193 -2.73 -8.69 12.55
C ALA A 193 -3.25 -10.13 12.74
N SER A 194 -2.46 -11.00 13.36
CA SER A 194 -2.85 -12.38 13.67
C SER A 194 -4.05 -12.44 14.63
N VAL A 195 -4.10 -11.53 15.62
CA VAL A 195 -5.19 -11.47 16.61
C VAL A 195 -6.47 -10.93 15.95
N LEU A 196 -6.38 -9.85 15.16
CA LEU A 196 -7.53 -9.28 14.45
C LEU A 196 -8.07 -10.26 13.39
N THR A 197 -7.20 -11.00 12.70
CA THR A 197 -7.61 -12.08 11.78
C THR A 197 -8.37 -13.19 12.54
N ALA A 198 -7.90 -13.57 13.73
CA ALA A 198 -8.60 -14.54 14.58
C ALA A 198 -9.96 -14.02 15.06
N MET A 199 -10.08 -12.72 15.37
CA MET A 199 -11.36 -12.10 15.72
C MET A 199 -12.32 -12.11 14.52
N TYR A 200 -11.84 -11.81 13.32
CA TYR A 200 -12.63 -11.88 12.09
C TYR A 200 -13.17 -13.31 11.83
N VAL A 201 -12.33 -14.33 12.02
CA VAL A 201 -12.74 -15.75 11.97
C VAL A 201 -13.81 -16.03 13.01
N GLY A 202 -13.65 -15.54 14.24
CA GLY A 202 -14.63 -15.73 15.33
C GLY A 202 -16.01 -15.12 15.00
N VAL A 203 -16.05 -13.93 14.42
CA VAL A 203 -17.30 -13.30 13.95
C VAL A 203 -17.95 -14.10 12.81
N ALA A 204 -17.16 -14.49 11.81
CA ALA A 204 -17.64 -15.22 10.66
C ALA A 204 -18.29 -16.57 11.05
N GLU A 205 -17.66 -17.31 11.96
CA GLU A 205 -18.23 -18.58 12.47
C GLU A 205 -19.57 -18.36 13.19
N ARG A 206 -19.76 -17.24 13.88
CA ARG A 206 -21.05 -16.87 14.49
C ARG A 206 -22.11 -16.52 13.47
N GLN A 207 -21.70 -16.00 12.30
CA GLN A 207 -22.59 -15.82 11.16
C GLN A 207 -22.83 -17.12 10.37
N GLY A 208 -22.30 -18.27 10.83
CA GLY A 208 -22.45 -19.57 10.20
C GLY A 208 -21.50 -19.84 9.02
N LEU A 209 -20.51 -18.98 8.80
CA LEU A 209 -19.51 -19.09 7.74
C LEU A 209 -18.31 -19.92 8.21
N LYS A 210 -17.71 -20.67 7.30
CA LYS A 210 -16.45 -21.39 7.56
C LYS A 210 -15.25 -20.54 7.15
N PRO A 211 -14.09 -20.66 7.81
CA PRO A 211 -12.89 -19.89 7.46
C PRO A 211 -12.51 -19.95 5.97
N LYS A 212 -12.70 -21.10 5.32
CA LYS A 212 -12.43 -21.32 3.88
C LYS A 212 -13.32 -20.50 2.92
N GLU A 213 -14.44 -19.96 3.41
CA GLU A 213 -15.39 -19.16 2.62
C GLU A 213 -15.08 -17.67 2.69
N LEU A 214 -14.23 -17.27 3.65
CA LEU A 214 -13.92 -15.88 3.90
C LEU A 214 -13.07 -15.25 2.80
N ARG A 215 -13.50 -14.06 2.36
CA ARG A 215 -12.84 -13.22 1.38
C ARG A 215 -12.56 -11.87 2.00
N GLY A 216 -11.36 -11.38 1.83
CA GLY A 216 -10.95 -10.10 2.36
C GLY A 216 -9.44 -9.99 2.38
N THR A 217 -8.96 -9.02 3.13
CA THR A 217 -7.53 -8.70 3.23
C THR A 217 -7.20 -8.28 4.66
N VAL A 218 -6.08 -8.71 5.17
CA VAL A 218 -5.41 -8.08 6.30
C VAL A 218 -4.07 -7.52 5.83
N GLN A 219 -3.68 -6.34 6.30
CA GLN A 219 -2.44 -5.72 5.83
C GLN A 219 -1.22 -6.54 6.24
N ALA A 220 -1.02 -6.77 7.54
CA ALA A 220 0.00 -7.66 8.10
C ALA A 220 1.42 -7.48 7.51
N ASP A 221 1.71 -6.32 6.95
CA ASP A 221 3.02 -5.97 6.44
C ASP A 221 3.87 -5.38 7.58
N ILE A 222 4.61 -6.25 8.24
CA ILE A 222 5.42 -5.83 9.38
C ILE A 222 6.74 -5.21 8.98
N LEU A 223 7.27 -5.51 7.80
CA LEU A 223 8.55 -4.97 7.33
C LEU A 223 8.46 -3.45 7.15
N LYS A 224 7.38 -2.97 6.53
CA LYS A 224 7.17 -1.53 6.36
C LYS A 224 7.02 -0.77 7.69
N GLU A 225 6.65 -1.45 8.78
CA GLU A 225 6.61 -0.83 10.10
C GLU A 225 8.01 -0.42 10.55
N TYR A 226 8.99 -1.30 10.37
CA TYR A 226 10.38 -0.99 10.68
C TYR A 226 11.03 -0.02 9.70
N ILE A 227 10.47 0.10 8.49
CA ILE A 227 10.93 1.06 7.48
C ILE A 227 10.37 2.46 7.76
N ALA A 228 9.04 2.59 7.95
CA ALA A 228 8.37 3.89 7.83
C ALA A 228 7.34 4.18 8.93
N GLN A 229 6.33 3.31 9.17
CA GLN A 229 5.15 3.65 9.97
C GLN A 229 5.38 3.56 11.48
N LYS A 230 6.30 2.67 11.93
CA LYS A 230 6.74 2.56 13.33
C LYS A 230 5.73 1.92 14.31
N GLU A 231 4.77 1.15 13.83
CA GLU A 231 3.75 0.46 14.63
C GLU A 231 4.12 -1.01 14.87
N TRP A 232 5.16 -1.25 15.66
CA TRP A 232 5.63 -2.58 16.04
C TRP A 232 5.38 -2.89 17.52
N ALA A 233 5.40 -4.18 17.90
CA ALA A 233 5.33 -4.64 19.28
C ALA A 233 6.58 -5.42 19.71
N PHE A 234 7.15 -6.23 18.81
CA PHE A 234 8.24 -7.18 19.08
C PHE A 234 9.45 -6.89 18.19
N PRO A 235 10.61 -7.54 18.42
CA PRO A 235 11.72 -7.54 17.48
C PRO A 235 11.31 -8.08 16.08
N PRO A 236 11.97 -7.64 14.99
CA PRO A 236 11.62 -8.00 13.62
C PRO A 236 11.49 -9.52 13.39
N GLU A 237 12.40 -10.30 13.92
CA GLU A 237 12.42 -11.76 13.77
C GLU A 237 11.20 -12.43 14.40
N ALA A 238 10.77 -11.95 15.57
CA ALA A 238 9.59 -12.47 16.26
C ALA A 238 8.31 -12.15 15.47
N HIS A 239 8.19 -10.93 14.93
CA HIS A 239 7.08 -10.57 14.08
C HIS A 239 7.07 -11.37 12.77
N LEU A 240 8.20 -11.52 12.10
CA LEU A 240 8.30 -12.33 10.88
C LEU A 240 7.90 -13.78 11.13
N ARG A 241 8.24 -14.34 12.29
CA ARG A 241 7.76 -15.67 12.69
C ARG A 241 6.24 -15.72 12.79
N ILE A 242 5.59 -14.75 13.44
CA ILE A 242 4.12 -14.71 13.56
C ILE A 242 3.47 -14.57 12.19
N ILE A 243 4.03 -13.72 11.31
CA ILE A 243 3.55 -13.58 9.92
C ILE A 243 3.72 -14.89 9.15
N ARG A 244 4.85 -15.58 9.29
CA ARG A 244 5.07 -16.92 8.70
C ARG A 244 3.99 -17.91 9.15
N ASP A 245 3.70 -17.95 10.44
CA ASP A 245 2.68 -18.83 11.01
C ASP A 245 1.29 -18.49 10.45
N MET A 246 0.99 -17.19 10.29
CA MET A 246 -0.26 -16.72 9.68
C MET A 246 -0.34 -17.08 8.19
N MET A 247 0.76 -16.97 7.43
CA MET A 247 0.82 -17.41 6.03
C MET A 247 0.47 -18.89 5.90
N VAL A 248 1.09 -19.74 6.72
CA VAL A 248 0.83 -21.20 6.72
C VAL A 248 -0.62 -21.49 7.09
N TYR A 249 -1.13 -20.86 8.15
CA TYR A 249 -2.53 -21.02 8.58
C TYR A 249 -3.52 -20.60 7.49
N CYS A 250 -3.37 -19.39 6.96
CA CYS A 250 -4.30 -18.86 5.96
C CYS A 250 -4.24 -19.62 4.64
N THR A 251 -3.06 -20.06 4.19
CA THR A 251 -2.94 -20.91 2.98
C THR A 251 -3.77 -22.19 3.12
N LYS A 252 -3.83 -22.77 4.33
CA LYS A 252 -4.54 -24.01 4.60
C LYS A 252 -6.02 -23.80 4.93
N GLU A 253 -6.32 -22.91 5.87
CA GLU A 253 -7.66 -22.77 6.46
C GLU A 253 -8.51 -21.68 5.78
N MET A 254 -7.87 -20.67 5.16
CA MET A 254 -8.50 -19.49 4.54
C MET A 254 -8.00 -19.24 3.11
N PRO A 255 -8.16 -20.19 2.18
CA PRO A 255 -7.49 -20.13 0.86
C PRO A 255 -7.95 -18.99 -0.04
N GLN A 256 -9.00 -18.26 0.32
CA GLN A 256 -9.50 -17.09 -0.41
C GLN A 256 -9.12 -15.75 0.26
N TRP A 257 -8.45 -15.78 1.41
CA TRP A 257 -8.04 -14.61 2.18
C TRP A 257 -6.69 -14.07 1.70
N ASN A 258 -6.59 -12.76 1.48
CA ASN A 258 -5.32 -12.10 1.23
C ASN A 258 -4.71 -11.73 2.59
N TYR A 259 -3.74 -12.48 3.02
CA TYR A 259 -3.18 -12.38 4.36
C TYR A 259 -1.99 -11.42 4.49
N ILE A 260 -1.49 -10.88 3.38
CA ILE A 260 -0.54 -9.76 3.39
C ILE A 260 -0.91 -8.79 2.28
N SER A 261 -1.00 -7.49 2.62
CA SER A 261 -1.05 -6.39 1.68
C SER A 261 0.22 -5.56 1.84
N ILE A 262 1.20 -5.85 0.98
CA ILE A 262 2.55 -5.27 1.02
C ILE A 262 2.47 -3.79 0.70
N SER A 263 2.92 -2.92 1.62
CA SER A 263 2.48 -1.54 1.67
C SER A 263 3.60 -0.53 1.40
N GLY A 264 3.62 0.02 0.20
CA GLY A 264 4.42 1.19 -0.17
C GLY A 264 3.81 2.51 0.28
N TYR A 265 2.50 2.56 0.53
CA TYR A 265 1.81 3.78 0.94
C TYR A 265 2.52 4.52 2.07
N HIS A 266 2.81 3.84 3.17
CA HIS A 266 3.45 4.43 4.35
C HIS A 266 4.90 4.86 4.09
N ILE A 267 5.62 4.12 3.23
CA ILE A 267 6.97 4.46 2.79
C ILE A 267 6.94 5.78 2.01
N ARG A 268 5.93 5.98 1.16
CA ARG A 268 5.72 7.21 0.41
C ARG A 268 5.35 8.37 1.31
N GLU A 269 4.42 8.17 2.25
CA GLU A 269 3.98 9.18 3.23
C GLU A 269 5.13 9.62 4.16
N ALA A 270 6.10 8.74 4.44
CA ALA A 270 7.32 9.08 5.18
C ALA A 270 8.31 9.95 4.38
N GLY A 271 8.03 10.25 3.11
CA GLY A 271 8.80 11.16 2.28
C GLY A 271 9.69 10.51 1.22
N SER A 272 9.51 9.22 0.92
CA SER A 272 10.21 8.57 -0.20
C SER A 272 9.78 9.12 -1.56
N SER A 273 10.61 8.95 -2.58
CA SER A 273 10.21 9.15 -3.98
C SER A 273 9.35 7.97 -4.47
N ALA A 274 8.67 8.13 -5.61
CA ALA A 274 7.90 7.04 -6.23
C ALA A 274 8.79 5.85 -6.63
N VAL A 275 10.02 6.09 -7.04
CA VAL A 275 11.03 5.04 -7.31
C VAL A 275 11.39 4.28 -6.03
N GLN A 276 11.62 4.98 -4.93
CA GLN A 276 11.93 4.37 -3.63
C GLN A 276 10.74 3.57 -3.09
N GLU A 277 9.54 4.14 -3.16
CA GLU A 277 8.30 3.43 -2.83
C GLU A 277 8.20 2.12 -3.62
N LEU A 278 8.33 2.18 -4.95
CA LEU A 278 8.29 1.01 -5.83
C LEU A 278 9.31 -0.05 -5.42
N ALA A 279 10.56 0.37 -5.23
CA ALA A 279 11.67 -0.55 -4.94
C ALA A 279 11.53 -1.19 -3.56
N PHE A 280 11.27 -0.40 -2.52
CA PHE A 280 11.22 -0.92 -1.15
C PHE A 280 9.98 -1.81 -0.95
N THR A 281 8.84 -1.44 -1.52
CA THR A 281 7.63 -2.27 -1.48
C THR A 281 7.83 -3.63 -2.15
N LEU A 282 8.45 -3.65 -3.33
CA LEU A 282 8.72 -4.92 -4.02
C LEU A 282 9.80 -5.74 -3.30
N ALA A 283 10.79 -5.10 -2.67
CA ALA A 283 11.77 -5.78 -1.84
C ALA A 283 11.11 -6.46 -0.62
N ASP A 284 10.15 -5.79 0.05
CA ASP A 284 9.32 -6.39 1.10
C ASP A 284 8.54 -7.60 0.54
N GLY A 285 7.95 -7.44 -0.66
CA GLY A 285 7.24 -8.52 -1.34
C GLY A 285 8.10 -9.75 -1.59
N PHE A 286 9.32 -9.55 -2.07
CA PHE A 286 10.26 -10.66 -2.28
C PHE A 286 10.72 -11.30 -0.96
N ALA A 287 10.88 -10.52 0.11
CA ALA A 287 11.17 -11.06 1.43
C ALA A 287 10.03 -11.94 1.97
N TYR A 288 8.76 -11.57 1.74
CA TYR A 288 7.62 -12.42 2.09
C TYR A 288 7.52 -13.68 1.22
N VAL A 289 7.92 -13.62 -0.06
CA VAL A 289 8.03 -14.84 -0.89
C VAL A 289 9.10 -15.78 -0.31
N ASP A 290 10.25 -15.25 0.04
CA ASP A 290 11.32 -16.04 0.67
C ASP A 290 10.86 -16.64 2.01
N LEU A 291 10.16 -15.88 2.85
CA LEU A 291 9.59 -16.34 4.12
C LEU A 291 8.60 -17.50 3.93
N GLY A 292 7.74 -17.42 2.91
CA GLY A 292 6.80 -18.50 2.57
C GLY A 292 7.50 -19.78 2.12
N ILE A 293 8.58 -19.66 1.32
CA ILE A 293 9.41 -20.78 0.88
C ILE A 293 10.13 -21.43 2.09
N GLU A 294 10.70 -20.62 2.98
CA GLU A 294 11.34 -21.08 4.22
C GLU A 294 10.36 -21.80 5.15
N ALA A 295 9.08 -21.41 5.12
CA ALA A 295 8.00 -22.10 5.82
C ALA A 295 7.58 -23.44 5.17
N GLY A 296 8.18 -23.82 4.04
CA GLY A 296 7.88 -25.06 3.31
C GLY A 296 6.66 -24.96 2.39
N LEU A 297 6.13 -23.77 2.12
CA LEU A 297 5.02 -23.55 1.20
C LEU A 297 5.54 -23.51 -0.25
N LYS A 298 4.71 -23.98 -1.20
CA LYS A 298 4.98 -23.79 -2.62
C LYS A 298 4.52 -22.39 -3.03
N VAL A 299 5.32 -21.70 -3.84
CA VAL A 299 5.03 -20.32 -4.24
C VAL A 299 3.66 -20.19 -4.89
N GLU A 300 3.27 -21.14 -5.73
CA GLU A 300 1.97 -21.16 -6.41
C GLU A 300 0.77 -21.30 -5.46
N ASP A 301 0.96 -21.84 -4.25
CA ASP A 301 -0.12 -22.00 -3.27
C ASP A 301 -0.39 -20.69 -2.50
N PHE A 302 0.63 -19.85 -2.32
CA PHE A 302 0.52 -18.65 -1.48
C PHE A 302 0.66 -17.33 -2.23
N ALA A 303 1.50 -17.22 -3.26
CA ALA A 303 1.73 -15.96 -3.97
C ALA A 303 0.45 -15.35 -4.59
N PRO A 304 -0.55 -16.12 -5.07
CA PRO A 304 -1.81 -15.55 -5.51
C PRO A 304 -2.59 -14.81 -4.43
N ARG A 305 -2.20 -14.90 -3.16
CA ARG A 305 -2.83 -14.23 -2.00
C ARG A 305 -2.02 -13.07 -1.45
N LEU A 306 -0.84 -12.82 -1.99
CA LEU A 306 -0.12 -11.58 -1.78
C LEU A 306 -0.79 -10.46 -2.59
N SER A 307 -1.05 -9.35 -1.95
CA SER A 307 -1.56 -8.13 -2.59
C SER A 307 -0.66 -6.96 -2.23
N PHE A 308 -0.85 -5.85 -2.91
CA PHE A 308 -0.01 -4.66 -2.73
C PHE A 308 -0.86 -3.45 -2.41
N PHE A 309 -0.27 -2.52 -1.68
CA PHE A 309 -0.88 -1.25 -1.35
C PHE A 309 0.09 -0.12 -1.69
N PHE A 310 -0.22 0.64 -2.73
CA PHE A 310 0.59 1.76 -3.18
C PHE A 310 -0.07 3.10 -2.89
N ASN A 311 0.76 4.12 -2.72
CA ASN A 311 0.38 5.53 -2.73
C ASN A 311 0.15 6.01 -4.17
N CYS A 312 -0.54 7.12 -4.33
CA CYS A 312 -0.57 7.86 -5.60
C CYS A 312 -0.55 9.36 -5.33
N GLY A 313 0.55 10.01 -5.68
CA GLY A 313 0.76 11.44 -5.50
C GLY A 313 0.48 12.27 -6.75
N MET A 314 0.93 13.54 -6.73
CA MET A 314 0.60 14.54 -7.75
C MET A 314 1.40 14.47 -9.06
N ASP A 315 2.51 13.71 -9.13
CA ASP A 315 3.26 13.56 -10.38
C ASP A 315 2.59 12.52 -11.28
N PHE A 316 1.60 12.96 -12.03
CA PHE A 316 0.62 12.16 -12.76
C PHE A 316 1.25 11.02 -13.59
N PHE A 317 2.20 11.36 -14.47
CA PHE A 317 2.81 10.37 -15.36
C PHE A 317 3.77 9.42 -14.63
N GLU A 318 4.47 9.93 -13.61
CA GLU A 318 5.34 9.10 -12.77
C GLU A 318 4.53 8.06 -12.01
N GLU A 319 3.38 8.44 -11.46
CA GLU A 319 2.49 7.51 -10.75
C GLU A 319 1.92 6.43 -11.69
N VAL A 320 1.45 6.79 -12.88
CA VAL A 320 1.00 5.81 -13.88
C VAL A 320 2.14 4.84 -14.25
N ALA A 321 3.34 5.36 -14.50
CA ALA A 321 4.52 4.55 -14.84
C ALA A 321 4.92 3.61 -13.69
N LYS A 322 4.80 4.05 -12.44
CA LYS A 322 5.08 3.25 -11.24
C LYS A 322 4.22 1.97 -11.19
N PHE A 323 2.92 2.09 -11.38
CA PHE A 323 2.02 0.92 -11.39
C PHE A 323 2.34 -0.04 -12.54
N ARG A 324 2.69 0.48 -13.72
CA ARG A 324 3.08 -0.32 -14.88
C ARG A 324 4.39 -1.07 -14.61
N ALA A 325 5.41 -0.38 -14.11
CA ALA A 325 6.69 -0.96 -13.73
C ALA A 325 6.55 -2.00 -12.61
N ALA A 326 5.71 -1.73 -11.59
CA ALA A 326 5.47 -2.65 -10.49
C ALA A 326 4.98 -4.02 -10.98
N ARG A 327 4.00 -4.05 -11.90
CA ARG A 327 3.48 -5.30 -12.47
C ARG A 327 4.55 -6.06 -13.25
N ARG A 328 5.33 -5.37 -14.09
CA ARG A 328 6.39 -5.96 -14.91
C ARG A 328 7.51 -6.55 -14.05
N ILE A 329 8.00 -5.79 -13.07
CA ILE A 329 9.05 -6.24 -12.15
C ILE A 329 8.60 -7.48 -11.37
N TRP A 330 7.41 -7.43 -10.77
CA TRP A 330 6.86 -8.55 -10.00
C TRP A 330 6.76 -9.81 -10.85
N ALA A 331 6.14 -9.73 -12.01
CA ALA A 331 5.98 -10.86 -12.91
C ALA A 331 7.32 -11.43 -13.39
N ARG A 332 8.27 -10.56 -13.78
CA ARG A 332 9.63 -10.94 -14.19
C ARG A 332 10.35 -11.71 -13.07
N VAL A 333 10.36 -11.15 -11.87
CA VAL A 333 11.10 -11.75 -10.74
C VAL A 333 10.47 -13.07 -10.29
N LEU A 334 9.15 -13.18 -10.18
CA LEU A 334 8.51 -14.44 -9.81
C LEU A 334 8.75 -15.51 -10.87
N ARG A 335 8.68 -15.18 -12.15
CA ARG A 335 8.97 -16.11 -13.23
C ARG A 335 10.45 -16.53 -13.24
N ASP A 336 11.36 -15.57 -13.18
CA ASP A 336 12.77 -15.79 -13.51
C ASP A 336 13.63 -16.19 -12.29
N LYS A 337 13.36 -15.60 -11.11
CA LYS A 337 14.05 -15.95 -9.85
C LYS A 337 13.43 -17.17 -9.18
N TYR A 338 12.10 -17.13 -9.00
CA TYR A 338 11.38 -18.15 -8.24
C TYR A 338 10.83 -19.29 -9.09
N LYS A 339 10.99 -19.21 -10.43
CA LYS A 339 10.59 -20.25 -11.41
C LYS A 339 9.12 -20.60 -11.38
N VAL A 340 8.28 -19.62 -11.02
CA VAL A 340 6.84 -19.74 -10.96
C VAL A 340 6.25 -19.94 -12.37
N LYS A 341 5.33 -20.91 -12.49
CA LYS A 341 4.67 -21.26 -13.75
C LYS A 341 3.20 -20.88 -13.78
N ASP A 342 2.52 -20.84 -12.61
CA ASP A 342 1.11 -20.46 -12.53
C ASP A 342 0.95 -18.94 -12.79
N PRO A 343 0.25 -18.55 -13.89
CA PRO A 343 0.04 -17.13 -14.20
C PRO A 343 -0.62 -16.33 -13.07
N ARG A 344 -1.45 -16.97 -12.24
CA ARG A 344 -2.12 -16.30 -11.11
C ARG A 344 -1.14 -15.78 -10.06
N SER A 345 0.00 -16.47 -9.91
CA SER A 345 1.06 -16.08 -8.99
C SER A 345 1.88 -14.90 -9.49
N LEU A 346 1.86 -14.62 -10.81
CA LEU A 346 2.58 -13.51 -11.42
C LEU A 346 1.81 -12.19 -11.34
N LEU A 347 0.54 -12.21 -10.92
CA LEU A 347 -0.32 -11.03 -10.87
C LEU A 347 0.01 -10.16 -9.66
N LEU A 348 0.42 -8.92 -9.91
CA LEU A 348 0.52 -7.89 -8.87
C LEU A 348 -0.82 -7.16 -8.78
N ARG A 349 -1.66 -7.55 -7.81
CA ARG A 349 -2.95 -6.89 -7.55
C ARG A 349 -2.76 -5.80 -6.52
N THR A 350 -3.32 -4.63 -6.82
CA THR A 350 -3.02 -3.41 -6.08
C THR A 350 -4.30 -2.80 -5.50
N HIS A 351 -4.25 -2.46 -4.21
CA HIS A 351 -5.01 -1.37 -3.63
C HIS A 351 -4.18 -0.10 -3.76
N ALA A 352 -4.82 1.02 -4.01
CA ALA A 352 -4.15 2.31 -4.00
C ALA A 352 -4.94 3.32 -3.14
N GLN A 353 -4.21 4.24 -2.54
CA GLN A 353 -4.76 5.39 -1.84
C GLN A 353 -4.06 6.65 -2.32
N ASN A 354 -4.83 7.72 -2.49
CA ASN A 354 -4.26 9.04 -2.78
C ASN A 354 -3.31 9.48 -1.67
N SER A 355 -2.27 10.22 -2.02
CA SER A 355 -1.29 10.68 -1.04
C SER A 355 -1.90 11.64 -0.04
N GLY A 356 -1.83 11.32 1.25
CA GLY A 356 -2.16 12.24 2.33
C GLY A 356 -1.16 13.39 2.42
N ALA A 357 0.13 13.09 2.18
CA ALA A 357 1.21 14.08 2.21
C ALA A 357 1.10 15.17 1.13
N SER A 358 0.32 14.96 0.08
CA SER A 358 0.05 15.97 -0.95
C SER A 358 -1.04 16.97 -0.55
N LEU A 359 -1.90 16.61 0.41
CA LEU A 359 -3.04 17.41 0.85
C LEU A 359 -2.60 18.43 1.90
N THR A 360 -3.19 19.63 1.80
CA THR A 360 -2.79 20.75 2.61
C THR A 360 -3.90 21.23 3.53
N TRP A 361 -3.56 21.73 4.71
CA TRP A 361 -4.53 22.37 5.59
C TRP A 361 -4.94 23.75 5.07
N GLN A 362 -4.07 24.39 4.27
CA GLN A 362 -4.38 25.64 3.59
C GLN A 362 -5.32 25.37 2.41
N GLN A 363 -6.36 26.21 2.28
CA GLN A 363 -7.31 26.17 1.17
C GLN A 363 -7.84 24.74 0.93
N PRO A 364 -8.48 24.09 1.94
CA PRO A 364 -8.76 22.66 1.94
C PRO A 364 -9.64 22.19 0.77
N LEU A 365 -10.48 23.05 0.19
CA LEU A 365 -11.29 22.69 -0.99
C LEU A 365 -10.42 22.38 -2.23
N ASN A 366 -9.19 22.93 -2.31
CA ASN A 366 -8.25 22.56 -3.38
C ASN A 366 -7.81 21.09 -3.28
N ASN A 367 -7.95 20.47 -2.11
CA ASN A 367 -7.67 19.05 -1.93
C ASN A 367 -8.63 18.16 -2.75
N ILE A 368 -9.85 18.60 -3.04
CA ILE A 368 -10.77 17.89 -3.95
C ILE A 368 -10.14 17.74 -5.34
N VAL A 369 -9.52 18.82 -5.83
CA VAL A 369 -8.83 18.82 -7.14
C VAL A 369 -7.60 17.89 -7.12
N ARG A 370 -6.78 17.97 -6.05
CA ARG A 370 -5.60 17.11 -5.89
C ARG A 370 -6.00 15.63 -5.86
N THR A 371 -6.94 15.28 -4.99
CA THR A 371 -7.46 13.91 -4.89
C THR A 371 -8.04 13.41 -6.21
N THR A 372 -8.74 14.27 -6.98
CA THR A 372 -9.28 13.89 -8.29
C THR A 372 -8.17 13.55 -9.29
N ILE A 373 -7.11 14.36 -9.36
CA ILE A 373 -5.97 14.13 -10.26
C ILE A 373 -5.23 12.84 -9.88
N GLU A 374 -4.97 12.65 -8.60
CA GLU A 374 -4.31 11.45 -8.07
C GLU A 374 -5.16 10.19 -8.30
N ALA A 375 -6.49 10.27 -8.08
CA ALA A 375 -7.40 9.17 -8.36
C ALA A 375 -7.42 8.81 -9.85
N LEU A 376 -7.41 9.81 -10.74
CA LEU A 376 -7.32 9.60 -12.19
C LEU A 376 -6.00 8.92 -12.58
N ALA A 377 -4.87 9.36 -12.03
CA ALA A 377 -3.57 8.71 -12.24
C ALA A 377 -3.58 7.25 -11.77
N THR A 378 -4.18 6.99 -10.61
CA THR A 378 -4.35 5.64 -10.04
C THR A 378 -5.15 4.72 -10.96
N VAL A 379 -6.28 5.20 -11.46
CA VAL A 379 -7.17 4.46 -12.38
C VAL A 379 -6.45 4.16 -13.69
N LEU A 380 -5.79 5.15 -14.29
CA LEU A 380 -4.97 4.96 -15.49
C LEU A 380 -3.75 4.07 -15.22
N GLY A 381 -3.28 4.00 -13.98
CA GLY A 381 -2.30 3.03 -13.51
C GLY A 381 -2.80 1.59 -13.39
N GLY A 382 -4.12 1.36 -13.39
CA GLY A 382 -4.73 0.02 -13.45
C GLY A 382 -4.88 -0.67 -12.09
N THR A 383 -5.21 0.06 -11.02
CA THR A 383 -5.47 -0.49 -9.67
C THR A 383 -6.73 -1.37 -9.60
N GLN A 384 -6.81 -2.29 -8.62
CA GLN A 384 -7.99 -3.14 -8.40
C GLN A 384 -8.92 -2.61 -7.32
N SER A 385 -8.43 -1.75 -6.43
CA SER A 385 -9.27 -1.01 -5.48
C SER A 385 -8.64 0.34 -5.17
N LEU A 386 -9.48 1.31 -4.78
CA LEU A 386 -9.08 2.69 -4.55
C LEU A 386 -9.74 3.26 -3.29
N HIS A 387 -8.94 3.95 -2.47
CA HIS A 387 -9.39 4.92 -1.49
C HIS A 387 -9.05 6.34 -1.98
N THR A 388 -10.00 7.24 -1.89
CA THR A 388 -9.83 8.68 -2.13
C THR A 388 -9.86 9.43 -0.80
N ASN A 389 -8.79 10.17 -0.49
CA ASN A 389 -8.74 11.00 0.70
C ASN A 389 -9.76 12.14 0.62
N SER A 390 -10.31 12.52 1.77
CA SER A 390 -11.25 13.63 1.86
C SER A 390 -10.53 14.98 1.86
N TYR A 391 -11.23 16.04 1.51
CA TYR A 391 -10.65 17.38 1.48
C TYR A 391 -10.21 17.89 2.86
N ASP A 392 -10.74 17.33 3.94
CA ASP A 392 -10.42 17.65 5.33
C ASP A 392 -9.32 16.76 5.94
N GLU A 393 -8.68 15.89 5.15
CA GLU A 393 -7.63 14.94 5.57
C GLU A 393 -6.51 15.57 6.38
N ALA A 394 -6.04 16.76 5.97
CA ALA A 394 -4.98 17.47 6.68
C ALA A 394 -5.43 18.13 8.01
N TRP A 395 -6.72 18.05 8.35
CA TRP A 395 -7.31 18.62 9.55
C TRP A 395 -7.74 17.57 10.57
N ALA A 396 -8.44 16.54 10.12
CA ALA A 396 -9.06 15.52 10.97
C ALA A 396 -9.50 14.29 10.17
N LEU A 397 -10.04 13.29 10.87
CA LEU A 397 -10.79 12.22 10.22
C LEU A 397 -11.99 12.78 9.45
N PRO A 398 -12.39 12.13 8.33
CA PRO A 398 -13.39 12.66 7.43
C PRO A 398 -14.74 12.96 8.09
N SER A 399 -15.26 14.18 7.88
CA SER A 399 -16.66 14.48 8.10
C SER A 399 -17.53 13.68 7.13
N GLU A 400 -18.84 13.54 7.41
CA GLU A 400 -19.76 12.83 6.52
C GLU A 400 -19.84 13.48 5.13
N ALA A 401 -19.88 14.81 5.07
CA ALA A 401 -19.87 15.57 3.82
C ALA A 401 -18.58 15.35 3.03
N ALA A 402 -17.42 15.39 3.69
CA ALA A 402 -16.13 15.20 3.06
C ALA A 402 -15.95 13.77 2.55
N ALA A 403 -16.35 12.76 3.33
CA ALA A 403 -16.34 11.37 2.91
C ALA A 403 -17.26 11.11 1.70
N THR A 404 -18.43 11.77 1.67
CA THR A 404 -19.34 11.68 0.53
C THR A 404 -18.69 12.26 -0.75
N VAL A 405 -18.07 13.45 -0.68
CA VAL A 405 -17.38 14.05 -1.84
C VAL A 405 -16.25 13.15 -2.32
N ALA A 406 -15.47 12.57 -1.40
CA ALA A 406 -14.38 11.66 -1.74
C ALA A 406 -14.87 10.39 -2.47
N LEU A 407 -16.00 9.80 -2.03
CA LEU A 407 -16.61 8.65 -2.72
C LEU A 407 -17.18 9.07 -4.09
N ARG A 408 -17.86 10.22 -4.19
CA ARG A 408 -18.38 10.75 -5.46
C ARG A 408 -17.28 11.02 -6.47
N THR A 409 -16.08 11.44 -6.03
CA THR A 409 -14.91 11.59 -6.90
C THR A 409 -14.63 10.32 -7.68
N GLN A 410 -14.62 9.15 -7.02
CA GLN A 410 -14.42 7.87 -7.71
C GLN A 410 -15.56 7.54 -8.67
N GLN A 411 -16.80 7.79 -8.27
CA GLN A 411 -17.99 7.52 -9.09
C GLN A 411 -18.02 8.40 -10.34
N ILE A 412 -17.68 9.69 -10.24
CA ILE A 412 -17.55 10.60 -11.38
C ILE A 412 -16.48 10.09 -12.35
N ILE A 413 -15.30 9.68 -11.84
CA ILE A 413 -14.25 9.13 -12.69
C ILE A 413 -14.74 7.86 -13.40
N ALA A 414 -15.46 6.98 -12.70
CA ALA A 414 -15.94 5.72 -13.27
C ALA A 414 -17.03 5.89 -14.33
N GLU A 415 -17.96 6.82 -14.12
CA GLU A 415 -19.21 6.89 -14.89
C GLU A 415 -19.22 8.02 -15.95
N GLU A 416 -18.45 9.11 -15.74
CA GLU A 416 -18.57 10.30 -16.58
C GLU A 416 -17.37 10.54 -17.50
N THR A 417 -16.19 9.94 -17.22
CA THR A 417 -14.95 10.32 -17.91
C THR A 417 -14.59 9.45 -19.11
N GLY A 418 -15.21 8.27 -19.27
CA GLY A 418 -14.87 7.29 -20.30
C GLY A 418 -13.54 6.55 -20.08
N VAL A 419 -12.85 6.72 -18.94
CA VAL A 419 -11.57 6.02 -18.66
C VAL A 419 -11.75 4.50 -18.53
N THR A 420 -12.97 4.03 -18.32
CA THR A 420 -13.31 2.61 -18.25
C THR A 420 -13.58 1.98 -19.61
N ASP A 421 -13.69 2.76 -20.69
CA ASP A 421 -14.11 2.31 -22.01
C ASP A 421 -13.00 1.57 -22.77
N THR A 422 -11.75 1.83 -22.44
CA THR A 422 -10.59 1.12 -23.02
C THR A 422 -9.56 0.78 -21.95
N ILE A 423 -8.69 -0.18 -22.25
CA ILE A 423 -7.69 -0.66 -21.30
C ILE A 423 -6.37 0.04 -21.61
N ASP A 424 -5.73 0.61 -20.56
CA ASP A 424 -4.42 1.26 -20.65
C ASP A 424 -4.33 2.27 -21.82
N PRO A 425 -5.18 3.33 -21.83
CA PRO A 425 -5.30 4.27 -22.94
C PRO A 425 -4.03 5.07 -23.20
N LEU A 426 -3.10 5.13 -22.25
CA LEU A 426 -1.83 5.84 -22.36
C LEU A 426 -0.71 4.96 -22.93
N ALA A 427 -0.95 3.65 -23.16
CA ALA A 427 0.04 2.77 -23.77
C ALA A 427 0.46 3.26 -25.15
N GLY A 428 1.75 3.16 -25.45
CA GLY A 428 2.34 3.66 -26.69
C GLY A 428 2.73 5.13 -26.64
N SER A 429 2.46 5.85 -25.55
CA SER A 429 3.09 7.15 -25.31
C SER A 429 4.59 6.96 -25.13
N TYR A 430 5.40 7.54 -26.02
CA TYR A 430 6.87 7.43 -25.94
C TYR A 430 7.41 7.88 -24.57
N TYR A 431 6.81 8.92 -23.99
CA TYR A 431 7.19 9.38 -22.66
C TYR A 431 6.84 8.37 -21.57
N LEU A 432 5.62 7.84 -21.58
CA LEU A 432 5.18 6.91 -20.55
C LEU A 432 5.92 5.57 -20.61
N GLU A 433 6.14 5.04 -21.81
CA GLU A 433 6.91 3.80 -21.96
C GLU A 433 8.37 3.98 -21.50
N TRP A 434 9.01 5.09 -21.92
CA TRP A 434 10.34 5.43 -21.45
C TRP A 434 10.40 5.59 -19.91
N LEU A 435 9.40 6.26 -19.32
CA LEU A 435 9.37 6.48 -17.88
C LEU A 435 9.12 5.16 -17.11
N THR A 436 8.32 4.25 -17.67
CA THR A 436 8.12 2.90 -17.13
C THR A 436 9.45 2.14 -17.07
N ASP A 437 10.28 2.23 -18.11
CA ASP A 437 11.60 1.62 -18.15
C ASP A 437 12.56 2.27 -17.14
N GLU A 438 12.56 3.59 -17.02
CA GLU A 438 13.37 4.30 -16.02
C GLU A 438 13.01 3.90 -14.60
N MET A 439 11.71 3.77 -14.31
CA MET A 439 11.23 3.32 -12.99
C MET A 439 11.70 1.89 -12.69
N GLU A 440 11.61 0.98 -13.67
CA GLU A 440 12.10 -0.40 -13.52
C GLU A 440 13.61 -0.44 -13.26
N GLU A 441 14.42 0.21 -14.10
CA GLU A 441 15.88 0.20 -13.94
C GLU A 441 16.30 0.74 -12.56
N ARG A 442 15.70 1.86 -12.13
CA ARG A 442 16.01 2.45 -10.82
C ARG A 442 15.58 1.57 -9.65
N ALA A 443 14.46 0.85 -9.78
CA ALA A 443 14.06 -0.12 -8.77
C ALA A 443 15.09 -1.26 -8.65
N PHE A 444 15.60 -1.81 -9.76
CA PHE A 444 16.65 -2.81 -9.73
C PHE A 444 17.99 -2.29 -9.19
N GLN A 445 18.30 -1.00 -9.35
CA GLN A 445 19.45 -0.38 -8.69
C GLN A 445 19.31 -0.43 -7.16
N TYR A 446 18.09 -0.18 -6.64
CA TYR A 446 17.82 -0.30 -5.20
C TYR A 446 17.89 -1.75 -4.71
N PHE A 447 17.40 -2.72 -5.48
CA PHE A 447 17.53 -4.13 -5.11
C PHE A 447 18.99 -4.57 -5.00
N ASP A 448 19.87 -4.13 -5.91
CA ASP A 448 21.32 -4.37 -5.83
C ASP A 448 21.95 -3.70 -4.60
N LYS A 449 21.55 -2.45 -4.27
CA LYS A 449 22.01 -1.78 -3.05
C LYS A 449 21.60 -2.52 -1.78
N ILE A 450 20.34 -2.99 -1.71
CA ILE A 450 19.80 -3.76 -0.57
C ILE A 450 20.55 -5.10 -0.42
N GLU A 451 20.82 -5.80 -1.53
CA GLU A 451 21.61 -7.05 -1.48
C GLU A 451 23.03 -6.80 -0.95
N ARG A 452 23.69 -5.72 -1.36
CA ARG A 452 25.01 -5.33 -0.86
C ARG A 452 25.00 -4.94 0.61
N ALA A 453 23.88 -4.41 1.12
CA ALA A 453 23.71 -4.10 2.53
C ALA A 453 23.45 -5.35 3.41
N GLY A 454 23.49 -6.56 2.83
CA GLY A 454 23.26 -7.83 3.55
C GLY A 454 21.86 -8.40 3.37
N GLY A 455 21.02 -7.79 2.53
CA GLY A 455 19.61 -8.12 2.33
C GLY A 455 18.68 -7.13 3.04
N LEU A 456 17.38 -7.34 2.87
CA LEU A 456 16.37 -6.37 3.30
C LEU A 456 16.37 -6.14 4.83
N LEU A 457 16.42 -7.23 5.62
CA LEU A 457 16.37 -7.13 7.07
C LEU A 457 17.60 -6.41 7.63
N ASP A 458 18.79 -6.69 7.08
CA ASP A 458 20.02 -5.99 7.46
C ASP A 458 19.99 -4.52 7.01
N ALA A 459 19.47 -4.23 5.82
CA ALA A 459 19.28 -2.86 5.34
C ALA A 459 18.34 -2.05 6.25
N ILE A 460 17.27 -2.68 6.79
CA ILE A 460 16.37 -2.06 7.78
C ILE A 460 17.13 -1.84 9.11
N LYS A 461 17.79 -2.88 9.65
CA LYS A 461 18.48 -2.81 10.95
C LYS A 461 19.61 -1.79 10.97
N THR A 462 20.32 -1.62 9.85
CA THR A 462 21.39 -0.63 9.71
C THR A 462 20.88 0.78 9.39
N GLY A 463 19.57 0.98 9.23
CA GLY A 463 18.96 2.25 8.90
C GLY A 463 19.22 2.72 7.46
N PHE A 464 19.70 1.84 6.56
CA PHE A 464 19.98 2.23 5.18
C PHE A 464 18.73 2.75 4.47
N ILE A 465 17.61 2.02 4.55
CA ILE A 465 16.37 2.41 3.88
C ILE A 465 15.80 3.70 4.47
N GLN A 466 15.83 3.82 5.79
CA GLN A 466 15.32 5.00 6.50
C GLN A 466 16.12 6.26 6.13
N ARG A 467 17.45 6.15 5.97
CA ARG A 467 18.29 7.27 5.50
C ARG A 467 17.94 7.69 4.07
N GLU A 468 17.78 6.75 3.14
CA GLU A 468 17.38 7.05 1.75
C GLU A 468 16.03 7.80 1.70
N ILE A 469 15.07 7.43 2.57
CA ILE A 469 13.78 8.12 2.70
C ILE A 469 13.98 9.54 3.26
N ALA A 470 14.74 9.67 4.34
CA ALA A 470 15.00 10.94 4.99
C ALA A 470 15.72 11.94 4.07
N GLU A 471 16.71 11.48 3.29
CA GLU A 471 17.42 12.30 2.30
C GLU A 471 16.49 12.82 1.21
N ASN A 472 15.55 11.98 0.73
CA ASN A 472 14.56 12.41 -0.26
C ASN A 472 13.58 13.43 0.32
N SER A 473 13.09 13.20 1.54
CA SER A 473 12.19 14.12 2.26
C SER A 473 12.87 15.48 2.50
N TYR A 474 14.11 15.46 2.94
CA TYR A 474 14.90 16.69 3.15
C TYR A 474 15.11 17.48 1.85
N ARG A 475 15.44 16.79 0.76
CA ARG A 475 15.56 17.43 -0.57
C ARG A 475 14.24 18.08 -0.99
N PHE A 476 13.12 17.39 -0.83
CA PHE A 476 11.80 17.93 -1.15
C PHE A 476 11.50 19.21 -0.36
N GLN A 477 11.79 19.21 0.94
CA GLN A 477 11.62 20.37 1.80
C GLN A 477 12.48 21.56 1.33
N GLN A 478 13.75 21.31 0.98
CA GLN A 478 14.64 22.35 0.45
C GLN A 478 14.12 22.93 -0.88
N GLU A 479 13.58 22.10 -1.77
CA GLU A 479 12.99 22.56 -3.04
C GLU A 479 11.76 23.45 -2.82
N LEU A 480 10.94 23.16 -1.79
CA LEU A 480 9.81 24.01 -1.39
C LEU A 480 10.28 25.36 -0.85
N GLU A 481 11.28 25.36 0.03
CA GLU A 481 11.82 26.58 0.66
C GLU A 481 12.48 27.52 -0.36
N ARG A 482 13.18 26.97 -1.35
CA ARG A 482 13.79 27.75 -2.43
C ARG A 482 12.79 28.20 -3.51
N GLY A 483 11.57 27.66 -3.50
CA GLY A 483 10.58 27.92 -4.53
C GLY A 483 10.83 27.16 -5.85
N ASP A 484 11.78 26.22 -5.87
CA ASP A 484 12.04 25.34 -7.02
C ASP A 484 10.84 24.44 -7.31
N ARG A 485 10.08 24.13 -6.25
CA ARG A 485 8.82 23.41 -6.25
C ARG A 485 7.69 24.27 -5.69
N VAL A 486 6.54 24.22 -6.33
CA VAL A 486 5.35 24.95 -5.93
C VAL A 486 4.28 24.00 -5.40
N VAL A 487 3.76 24.30 -4.21
CA VAL A 487 2.52 23.75 -3.68
C VAL A 487 1.54 24.91 -3.51
N VAL A 488 0.48 24.89 -4.30
CA VAL A 488 -0.52 25.98 -4.34
C VAL A 488 -1.18 26.14 -2.98
N GLY A 489 -1.24 27.37 -2.49
CA GLY A 489 -1.75 27.72 -1.18
C GLY A 489 -0.70 27.62 -0.05
N VAL A 490 0.41 26.90 -0.26
CA VAL A 490 1.48 26.72 0.75
C VAL A 490 2.62 27.71 0.54
N ASN A 491 3.31 27.67 -0.60
CA ASN A 491 4.42 28.56 -0.90
C ASN A 491 4.16 29.49 -2.10
N LYS A 492 3.01 29.36 -2.77
CA LYS A 492 2.54 30.26 -3.83
C LYS A 492 1.01 30.37 -3.80
N TYR A 493 0.46 31.52 -4.18
CA TYR A 493 -0.97 31.82 -4.16
C TYR A 493 -1.60 31.65 -2.77
N GLN A 494 -0.89 32.08 -1.76
CA GLN A 494 -1.35 32.07 -0.38
C GLN A 494 -2.49 33.07 -0.17
N VAL A 495 -3.43 32.71 0.72
CA VAL A 495 -4.51 33.57 1.18
C VAL A 495 -4.58 33.54 2.71
N GLU A 496 -5.08 34.58 3.32
CA GLU A 496 -5.36 34.59 4.75
C GLU A 496 -6.63 33.76 5.04
N GLU A 497 -6.45 32.64 5.76
CA GLU A 497 -7.56 31.77 6.16
C GLU A 497 -8.39 32.43 7.27
N LYS A 498 -9.66 32.73 6.99
CA LYS A 498 -10.55 33.43 7.94
C LYS A 498 -11.39 32.50 8.82
N LYS A 499 -11.61 31.26 8.41
CA LYS A 499 -12.42 30.28 9.16
C LYS A 499 -11.90 28.86 8.94
N PRO A 500 -11.74 28.06 10.02
CA PRO A 500 -11.51 26.63 9.88
C PRO A 500 -12.73 25.96 9.27
N ILE A 501 -12.52 24.83 8.59
CA ILE A 501 -13.62 23.97 8.13
C ILE A 501 -14.24 23.21 9.31
N ASP A 502 -15.48 22.77 9.15
CA ASP A 502 -16.11 21.90 10.13
C ASP A 502 -15.44 20.51 10.08
N THR A 503 -14.93 20.06 11.22
CA THR A 503 -14.23 18.79 11.36
C THR A 503 -15.02 17.80 12.21
N LEU A 504 -14.79 16.51 11.98
CA LEU A 504 -15.34 15.47 12.85
C LEU A 504 -14.76 15.62 14.26
N LYS A 505 -15.65 15.70 15.25
CA LYS A 505 -15.27 15.70 16.66
C LYS A 505 -15.52 14.33 17.26
N ILE A 506 -14.48 13.72 17.80
CA ILE A 506 -14.59 12.45 18.50
C ILE A 506 -15.04 12.72 19.93
N ASN A 507 -16.03 11.96 20.38
CA ASN A 507 -16.57 12.10 21.72
C ASN A 507 -15.60 11.48 22.74
N GLU A 508 -15.19 12.25 23.76
CA GLU A 508 -14.35 11.75 24.87
C GLU A 508 -15.01 10.60 25.66
N GLU A 509 -16.33 10.45 25.54
CA GLU A 509 -17.06 9.33 26.11
C GLU A 509 -16.68 7.98 25.45
N ALA A 510 -16.14 7.98 24.22
CA ALA A 510 -15.74 6.77 23.51
C ALA A 510 -14.76 5.94 24.35
N GLN A 511 -13.75 6.58 24.94
CA GLN A 511 -12.79 5.89 25.81
C GLN A 511 -13.47 5.25 27.03
N ARG A 512 -14.36 5.99 27.71
CA ARG A 512 -15.08 5.45 28.89
C ARG A 512 -15.94 4.25 28.52
N ARG A 513 -16.63 4.29 27.39
CA ARG A 513 -17.45 3.18 26.89
C ARG A 513 -16.60 1.97 26.54
N GLN A 514 -15.45 2.16 25.90
CA GLN A 514 -14.55 1.06 25.55
C GLN A 514 -13.90 0.42 26.80
N VAL A 515 -13.49 1.23 27.78
CA VAL A 515 -12.98 0.72 29.07
C VAL A 515 -14.06 -0.06 29.81
N ALA A 516 -15.30 0.44 29.86
CA ALA A 516 -16.41 -0.27 30.50
C ALA A 516 -16.68 -1.62 29.79
N ARG A 517 -16.61 -1.66 28.44
CA ARG A 517 -16.83 -2.88 27.67
C ARG A 517 -15.75 -3.92 27.91
N ILE A 518 -14.48 -3.55 27.91
CA ILE A 518 -13.40 -4.51 28.15
C ILE A 518 -13.48 -5.11 29.55
N ASN A 519 -13.86 -4.32 30.56
CA ASN A 519 -14.08 -4.79 31.92
C ASN A 519 -15.26 -5.78 31.99
N MET A 520 -16.39 -5.45 31.35
CA MET A 520 -17.55 -6.35 31.26
C MET A 520 -17.16 -7.68 30.61
N VAL A 521 -16.35 -7.67 29.55
CA VAL A 521 -15.86 -8.90 28.90
C VAL A 521 -15.03 -9.72 29.90
N ARG A 522 -14.11 -9.12 30.64
CA ARG A 522 -13.28 -9.83 31.63
C ARG A 522 -14.09 -10.39 32.81
N GLU A 523 -15.18 -9.73 33.19
CA GLU A 523 -16.07 -10.17 34.28
C GLU A 523 -16.97 -11.33 33.84
N THR A 524 -17.41 -11.34 32.58
CA THR A 524 -18.46 -12.30 32.13
C THR A 524 -17.90 -13.53 31.41
N ARG A 525 -16.65 -13.50 30.94
CA ARG A 525 -16.00 -14.61 30.25
C ARG A 525 -15.54 -15.73 31.20
N ASP A 526 -15.27 -16.90 30.63
CA ASP A 526 -14.64 -18.02 31.37
C ASP A 526 -13.13 -17.79 31.50
N ASN A 527 -12.70 -17.19 32.59
CA ASN A 527 -11.30 -16.85 32.85
C ASN A 527 -10.37 -18.08 32.88
N LYS A 528 -10.86 -19.28 33.28
CA LYS A 528 -10.04 -20.51 33.24
C LYS A 528 -9.72 -20.92 31.83
N LYS A 529 -10.68 -20.83 30.90
CA LYS A 529 -10.44 -21.12 29.48
C LYS A 529 -9.47 -20.10 28.86
N VAL A 530 -9.57 -18.83 29.22
CA VAL A 530 -8.65 -17.79 28.78
C VAL A 530 -7.23 -18.10 29.26
N GLU A 531 -7.04 -18.36 30.55
CA GLU A 531 -5.72 -18.69 31.12
C GLU A 531 -5.09 -19.92 30.42
N GLN A 532 -5.87 -20.99 30.20
CA GLN A 532 -5.42 -22.19 29.51
C GLN A 532 -4.97 -21.87 28.05
N ALA A 533 -5.74 -21.05 27.33
CA ALA A 533 -5.42 -20.68 25.96
C ALA A 533 -4.17 -19.78 25.87
N LEU A 534 -4.01 -18.85 26.81
CA LEU A 534 -2.80 -17.99 26.89
C LEU A 534 -1.56 -18.79 27.30
N ASP A 535 -1.69 -19.80 28.15
CA ASP A 535 -0.59 -20.70 28.50
C ASP A 535 -0.18 -21.60 27.32
N GLU A 536 -1.15 -22.09 26.54
CA GLU A 536 -0.88 -22.81 25.30
C GLU A 536 -0.15 -21.90 24.29
N LEU A 537 -0.61 -20.65 24.13
CA LEU A 537 0.06 -19.67 23.28
C LEU A 537 1.50 -19.39 23.74
N ARG A 538 1.73 -19.24 25.05
CA ARG A 538 3.07 -19.04 25.61
C ARG A 538 4.00 -20.20 25.30
N LYS A 539 3.51 -21.44 25.39
CA LYS A 539 4.28 -22.63 25.02
C LYS A 539 4.60 -22.65 23.52
N THR A 540 3.60 -22.32 22.70
CA THR A 540 3.75 -22.24 21.25
C THR A 540 4.76 -21.19 20.82
N PHE A 541 4.76 -20.01 21.44
CA PHE A 541 5.76 -18.97 21.14
C PHE A 541 7.20 -19.38 21.48
N LYS A 542 7.40 -20.33 22.39
CA LYS A 542 8.72 -20.90 22.73
C LYS A 542 9.15 -22.05 21.82
N ASP A 543 8.22 -22.64 21.05
CA ASP A 543 8.48 -23.73 20.12
C ASP A 543 8.47 -23.19 18.68
N GLU A 544 9.63 -23.11 18.04
CA GLU A 544 9.79 -22.58 16.67
C GLU A 544 9.07 -23.39 15.59
N LYS A 545 8.71 -24.65 15.90
CA LYS A 545 8.01 -25.54 14.95
C LYS A 545 6.50 -25.45 15.05
N ALA A 546 5.97 -24.93 16.15
CA ALA A 546 4.55 -24.83 16.39
C ALA A 546 3.96 -23.57 15.74
N ASN A 547 2.77 -23.70 15.15
CA ASN A 547 2.08 -22.56 14.52
C ASN A 547 1.22 -21.82 15.56
N SER A 548 1.49 -20.53 15.73
CA SER A 548 0.87 -19.68 16.73
C SER A 548 -0.58 -19.29 16.43
N MET A 549 -1.04 -19.39 15.18
CA MET A 549 -2.41 -19.00 14.83
C MET A 549 -3.48 -19.84 15.51
N TYR A 550 -3.26 -21.14 15.67
CA TYR A 550 -4.27 -22.01 16.29
C TYR A 550 -4.55 -21.64 17.76
N PRO A 551 -3.54 -21.48 18.65
CA PRO A 551 -3.80 -21.01 20.01
C PRO A 551 -4.27 -19.55 20.06
N ILE A 552 -3.90 -18.66 19.12
CA ILE A 552 -4.44 -17.30 19.04
C ILE A 552 -5.96 -17.37 18.75
N VAL A 553 -6.40 -18.14 17.77
CA VAL A 553 -7.83 -18.32 17.45
C VAL A 553 -8.59 -18.88 18.68
N LYS A 554 -7.98 -19.84 19.40
CA LYS A 554 -8.57 -20.41 20.62
C LYS A 554 -8.70 -19.36 21.73
N ALA A 555 -7.68 -18.54 21.94
CA ALA A 555 -7.67 -17.48 22.96
C ALA A 555 -8.73 -16.40 22.62
N VAL A 556 -8.81 -15.96 21.37
CA VAL A 556 -9.81 -15.00 20.89
C VAL A 556 -11.24 -15.53 21.12
N LYS A 557 -11.51 -16.79 20.76
CA LYS A 557 -12.82 -17.43 20.97
C LYS A 557 -13.20 -17.60 22.43
N ALA A 558 -12.21 -17.68 23.33
CA ALA A 558 -12.40 -17.64 24.78
C ALA A 558 -12.58 -16.21 25.32
N TYR A 559 -12.56 -15.19 24.48
CA TYR A 559 -12.59 -13.77 24.83
C TYR A 559 -11.36 -13.27 25.62
N ALA A 560 -10.18 -13.85 25.37
CA ALA A 560 -8.95 -13.17 25.71
C ALA A 560 -8.90 -11.80 25.00
N THR A 561 -8.42 -10.78 25.72
CA THR A 561 -8.31 -9.43 25.13
C THR A 561 -7.12 -9.33 24.19
N LEU A 562 -7.12 -8.31 23.35
CA LEU A 562 -6.01 -7.98 22.48
C LEU A 562 -4.70 -7.83 23.28
N GLY A 563 -4.75 -7.02 24.34
CA GLY A 563 -3.61 -6.77 25.21
C GLY A 563 -3.10 -8.03 25.88
N GLU A 564 -3.98 -8.90 26.42
CA GLU A 564 -3.59 -10.17 27.06
C GLU A 564 -2.83 -11.09 26.10
N ILE A 565 -3.29 -11.19 24.83
CA ILE A 565 -2.63 -12.02 23.82
C ILE A 565 -1.27 -11.42 23.43
N MET A 566 -1.21 -10.12 23.18
CA MET A 566 0.02 -9.42 22.83
C MET A 566 1.04 -9.40 23.96
N ASP A 567 0.60 -9.35 25.22
CA ASP A 567 1.47 -9.41 26.40
C ASP A 567 2.15 -10.78 26.57
N VAL A 568 1.52 -11.87 26.12
CA VAL A 568 2.22 -13.17 26.04
C VAL A 568 3.43 -13.05 25.09
N GLY A 569 3.25 -12.39 23.95
CA GLY A 569 4.35 -12.14 22.99
C GLY A 569 5.43 -11.22 23.59
N ARG A 570 5.05 -10.09 24.23
CA ARG A 570 6.01 -9.18 24.90
C ARG A 570 6.86 -9.89 25.95
N LYS A 571 6.25 -10.79 26.72
CA LYS A 571 6.95 -11.57 27.74
C LYS A 571 7.90 -12.64 27.17
N VAL A 572 7.62 -13.16 25.96
CA VAL A 572 8.44 -14.20 25.32
C VAL A 572 9.53 -13.61 24.45
N PHE A 573 9.19 -12.59 23.64
CA PHE A 573 10.08 -12.04 22.61
C PHE A 573 10.76 -10.73 23.02
N GLY A 574 10.26 -10.05 24.04
CA GLY A 574 10.66 -8.70 24.40
C GLY A 574 10.02 -7.62 23.51
N GLU A 575 10.28 -6.37 23.86
CA GLU A 575 9.88 -5.19 23.07
C GLU A 575 11.04 -4.72 22.19
N TYR A 576 10.74 -4.22 20.99
CA TYR A 576 11.74 -3.65 20.10
C TYR A 576 11.95 -2.16 20.38
N LYS A 577 13.21 -1.76 20.39
CA LYS A 577 13.62 -0.35 20.38
C LYS A 577 14.42 -0.08 19.14
N GLU A 578 13.98 0.89 18.35
CA GLU A 578 14.69 1.30 17.15
C GLU A 578 16.08 1.84 17.52
N PRO A 579 17.14 1.37 16.86
CA PRO A 579 18.47 1.95 17.04
C PRO A 579 18.48 3.39 16.49
N PRO A 580 19.29 4.29 17.06
CA PRO A 580 19.43 5.65 16.52
C PRO A 580 19.95 5.57 15.08
N ILE A 581 19.24 6.21 14.16
CA ILE A 581 19.64 6.37 12.76
C ILE A 581 20.53 7.60 12.69
N LEU A 582 21.85 7.40 12.62
CA LEU A 582 22.86 8.46 12.47
C LEU A 582 23.17 8.71 11.00
#